data_b521501121317b3229fe372bbadfda1c
#
_entry.id   b521501121317b3229fe372bbadfda1c
#
_cell.length_a   1.000
_cell.length_b   1.000
_cell.length_c   1.000
_cell.angle_alpha   90.00
_cell.angle_beta   90.00
_cell.angle_gamma   90.00
#
_symmetry.space_group_name_H-M   'P 1'
#
loop_
_entity.id
_entity.type
_entity.pdbx_description
1 polymer ?
#
loop_
_entity_poly.entity_id
_entity_poly.type
_entity_poly.pdbx_seq_one_letter_code
_entity_poly.pdbx_strand_id
1 'polypeptide(L)'
;MSPRSFTASYHRPYLAHGSIGPSCAVAVAADDHLEIWTHSQGVHMLRREIGRALAIPADRLVVRHVDGSGCYGHNGADDAAMDAAVLALAAPGRPVQVVWSRADELSWSPLGPAGVVRLSADCASDGTVMAWRHEIWSGSFISRPGMTPNPAFLAASHRAGGEEIRSAGEPPQERGGGASRNAVPGYDFPSCKVVNHLLTTMPLRTSALRSLGAHLNVFAAESFMDELAAEAGRDPVEFRLAHLSDPRARAVLEHVVRQSDWVSWTPSDVVGHGIGYARYKNSSAYCAVVAEVEAVAEVRVRRLIVAVDAGLVINPDGAANQIEGGAIQATSWTVKERVAFDRFTVTSDDWESYPILRFSEVPAVDVEFLPGAENPPLGVGECAQGPTAAAIANAVCDALRVRVRSLPLTPEQIVAAMPDR
;
A
#
# COMPACT_ATOMS: atom_id res chain seq x y z
N MET A 1 -15.22 -37.14 3.90
CA MET A 1 -15.19 -36.17 5.02
C MET A 1 -16.06 -35.00 4.64
N SER A 2 -16.72 -34.33 5.60
CA SER A 2 -17.53 -33.14 5.33
C SER A 2 -16.62 -31.96 4.94
N PRO A 3 -17.10 -31.01 4.08
CA PRO A 3 -16.35 -29.79 3.81
C PRO A 3 -16.04 -29.06 5.10
N ARG A 4 -14.85 -28.42 5.16
CA ARG A 4 -14.38 -27.63 6.31
C ARG A 4 -14.43 -26.17 5.96
N SER A 5 -14.99 -25.35 6.85
CA SER A 5 -15.03 -23.89 6.69
C SER A 5 -14.02 -23.22 7.62
N PHE A 6 -13.29 -22.26 7.08
CA PHE A 6 -12.29 -21.48 7.79
C PHE A 6 -12.63 -20.00 7.71
N THR A 7 -12.29 -19.25 8.74
CA THR A 7 -12.50 -17.79 8.77
C THR A 7 -11.36 -17.13 9.53
N ALA A 8 -10.86 -16.00 9.00
CA ALA A 8 -9.85 -15.17 9.64
C ALA A 8 -10.09 -13.69 9.37
N SER A 9 -9.61 -12.82 10.26
CA SER A 9 -9.67 -11.36 10.09
C SER A 9 -8.27 -10.78 10.19
N TYR A 10 -7.97 -9.83 9.29
CA TYR A 10 -6.67 -9.19 9.16
C TYR A 10 -6.82 -7.68 9.27
N HIS A 11 -5.83 -7.02 9.88
CA HIS A 11 -5.90 -5.61 10.22
C HIS A 11 -4.67 -4.84 9.74
N ARG A 12 -4.90 -3.62 9.25
CA ARG A 12 -3.85 -2.65 8.94
C ARG A 12 -4.18 -1.31 9.61
N PRO A 13 -3.21 -0.63 10.26
CA PRO A 13 -3.41 0.70 10.81
C PRO A 13 -3.45 1.78 9.72
N TYR A 14 -3.71 3.03 10.11
CA TYR A 14 -3.38 4.17 9.26
C TYR A 14 -1.88 4.26 9.05
N LEU A 15 -1.49 4.61 7.81
CA LEU A 15 -0.10 4.77 7.42
C LEU A 15 0.11 6.16 6.81
N ALA A 16 1.18 6.83 7.22
CA ALA A 16 1.62 8.06 6.58
C ALA A 16 2.43 7.78 5.29
N HIS A 17 2.57 8.78 4.43
CA HIS A 17 3.39 8.67 3.23
C HIS A 17 4.88 8.60 3.55
N GLY A 18 5.31 9.28 4.63
CA GLY A 18 6.68 9.21 5.13
C GLY A 18 7.72 9.78 4.15
N SER A 19 7.35 10.73 3.29
CA SER A 19 8.29 11.40 2.39
C SER A 19 9.40 12.07 3.20
N ILE A 20 10.67 11.85 2.82
CA ILE A 20 11.84 12.34 3.58
C ILE A 20 11.88 13.88 3.69
N GLY A 21 11.60 14.60 2.61
CA GLY A 21 11.37 16.04 2.65
C GLY A 21 9.88 16.34 2.80
N PRO A 22 9.48 17.25 3.69
CA PRO A 22 8.11 17.66 3.84
C PRO A 22 7.55 18.34 2.58
N SER A 23 6.22 18.38 2.47
CA SER A 23 5.53 19.00 1.34
C SER A 23 5.87 20.48 1.22
N CYS A 24 6.09 20.92 -0.03
CA CYS A 24 6.52 22.28 -0.35
C CYS A 24 5.89 22.75 -1.66
N ALA A 25 5.59 24.04 -1.74
CA ALA A 25 5.20 24.70 -2.97
C ALA A 25 5.66 26.14 -3.01
N VAL A 26 5.81 26.69 -4.21
CA VAL A 26 6.05 28.12 -4.43
C VAL A 26 4.91 28.66 -5.30
N ALA A 27 4.39 29.84 -4.98
CA ALA A 27 3.38 30.50 -5.78
C ALA A 27 3.70 31.98 -5.98
N VAL A 28 3.30 32.52 -7.14
CA VAL A 28 3.37 33.95 -7.46
C VAL A 28 2.04 34.38 -8.06
N ALA A 29 1.42 35.38 -7.46
CA ALA A 29 0.27 36.06 -8.03
C ALA A 29 0.71 37.43 -8.54
N ALA A 30 0.52 37.70 -9.84
CA ALA A 30 0.86 38.97 -10.46
C ALA A 30 -0.29 39.37 -11.41
N ASP A 31 -0.73 40.61 -11.32
CA ASP A 31 -1.88 41.16 -12.06
C ASP A 31 -3.13 40.28 -11.84
N ASP A 32 -3.52 39.56 -12.87
CA ASP A 32 -4.67 38.66 -12.86
C ASP A 32 -4.28 37.18 -13.07
N HIS A 33 -2.98 36.85 -12.89
CA HIS A 33 -2.40 35.53 -13.13
C HIS A 33 -1.80 34.94 -11.85
N LEU A 34 -2.01 33.62 -11.64
CA LEU A 34 -1.42 32.84 -10.55
C LEU A 34 -0.60 31.70 -11.12
N GLU A 35 0.66 31.63 -10.75
CA GLU A 35 1.57 30.53 -11.12
C GLU A 35 2.05 29.78 -9.87
N ILE A 36 2.04 28.43 -9.91
CA ILE A 36 2.37 27.56 -8.79
C ILE A 36 3.35 26.49 -9.25
N TRP A 37 4.43 26.29 -8.48
CA TRP A 37 5.39 25.18 -8.62
C TRP A 37 5.21 24.22 -7.45
N THR A 38 5.00 22.93 -7.74
CA THR A 38 4.72 21.90 -6.73
C THR A 38 5.18 20.53 -7.21
N HIS A 39 5.48 19.64 -6.26
CA HIS A 39 5.81 18.25 -6.53
C HIS A 39 4.56 17.32 -6.57
N SER A 40 3.37 17.86 -6.71
CA SER A 40 2.13 17.08 -6.85
C SER A 40 2.20 16.12 -8.02
N GLN A 41 1.72 14.90 -7.84
CA GLN A 41 1.62 13.89 -8.90
C GLN A 41 0.54 14.20 -9.96
N GLY A 42 -0.38 15.13 -9.67
CA GLY A 42 -1.58 15.36 -10.49
C GLY A 42 -1.83 16.83 -10.83
N VAL A 43 -0.82 17.55 -11.39
CA VAL A 43 -0.88 19.01 -11.60
C VAL A 43 -2.08 19.48 -12.41
N HIS A 44 -2.59 18.69 -13.38
CA HIS A 44 -3.78 19.07 -14.15
C HIS A 44 -5.07 19.03 -13.32
N MET A 45 -5.22 18.01 -12.47
CA MET A 45 -6.35 17.89 -11.57
C MET A 45 -6.25 18.93 -10.45
N LEU A 46 -5.06 19.11 -9.89
CA LEU A 46 -4.75 20.13 -8.90
C LEU A 46 -5.09 21.54 -9.40
N ARG A 47 -4.65 21.90 -10.62
CA ARG A 47 -4.97 23.18 -11.27
C ARG A 47 -6.46 23.43 -11.33
N ARG A 48 -7.23 22.45 -11.81
CA ARG A 48 -8.68 22.56 -11.92
C ARG A 48 -9.33 22.80 -10.56
N GLU A 49 -8.91 22.06 -9.55
CA GLU A 49 -9.52 22.13 -8.21
C GLU A 49 -9.10 23.41 -7.44
N ILE A 50 -7.86 23.90 -7.59
CA ILE A 50 -7.45 25.21 -7.08
C ILE A 50 -8.27 26.31 -7.76
N GLY A 51 -8.41 26.26 -9.08
CA GLY A 51 -9.25 27.20 -9.82
C GLY A 51 -10.69 27.24 -9.34
N ARG A 52 -11.26 26.03 -9.07
CA ARG A 52 -12.61 25.89 -8.50
C ARG A 52 -12.71 26.45 -7.07
N ALA A 53 -11.75 26.12 -6.21
CA ALA A 53 -11.74 26.55 -4.80
C ALA A 53 -11.54 28.05 -4.62
N LEU A 54 -10.77 28.70 -5.52
CA LEU A 54 -10.45 30.12 -5.48
C LEU A 54 -11.24 30.97 -6.47
N ALA A 55 -12.15 30.35 -7.26
CA ALA A 55 -12.89 30.99 -8.34
C ALA A 55 -11.97 31.68 -9.38
N ILE A 56 -10.82 31.05 -9.69
CA ILE A 56 -9.87 31.57 -10.69
C ILE A 56 -10.11 30.87 -12.03
N PRO A 57 -10.29 31.61 -13.13
CA PRO A 57 -10.41 31.03 -14.47
C PRO A 57 -9.16 30.23 -14.87
N ALA A 58 -9.37 29.16 -15.65
CA ALA A 58 -8.29 28.23 -16.01
C ALA A 58 -7.17 28.88 -16.84
N ASP A 59 -7.45 29.90 -17.62
CA ASP A 59 -6.49 30.66 -18.41
C ASP A 59 -5.61 31.61 -17.57
N ARG A 60 -6.00 31.86 -16.32
CA ARG A 60 -5.28 32.71 -15.36
C ARG A 60 -4.51 31.90 -14.30
N LEU A 61 -4.50 30.58 -14.40
CA LEU A 61 -3.84 29.67 -13.45
C LEU A 61 -2.90 28.71 -14.17
N VAL A 62 -1.63 28.71 -13.77
CA VAL A 62 -0.63 27.74 -14.21
C VAL A 62 -0.12 26.95 -13.01
N VAL A 63 -0.07 25.62 -13.13
CA VAL A 63 0.54 24.73 -12.14
C VAL A 63 1.64 23.92 -12.84
N ARG A 64 2.85 24.05 -12.34
CA ARG A 64 4.05 23.38 -12.87
C ARG A 64 4.51 22.29 -11.93
N HIS A 65 4.78 21.11 -12.48
CA HIS A 65 5.44 20.06 -11.73
C HIS A 65 6.93 20.37 -11.58
N VAL A 66 7.45 20.15 -10.37
CA VAL A 66 8.88 20.14 -10.03
C VAL A 66 9.17 18.87 -9.24
N ASP A 67 10.41 18.38 -9.31
CA ASP A 67 10.84 17.23 -8.55
C ASP A 67 10.80 17.52 -7.03
N GLY A 68 10.45 16.50 -6.26
CA GLY A 68 10.40 16.52 -4.81
C GLY A 68 10.93 15.23 -4.21
N SER A 69 10.83 15.09 -2.90
CA SER A 69 11.34 13.95 -2.14
C SER A 69 10.44 12.71 -2.15
N GLY A 70 9.55 12.61 -3.12
CA GLY A 70 8.55 11.54 -3.25
C GLY A 70 7.18 11.94 -2.71
N CYS A 71 6.14 11.36 -3.30
CA CYS A 71 4.75 11.54 -2.86
C CYS A 71 4.15 10.25 -2.30
N TYR A 72 4.46 9.12 -2.91
CA TYR A 72 3.93 7.78 -2.57
C TYR A 72 2.40 7.71 -2.55
N GLY A 73 1.75 8.54 -3.33
CA GLY A 73 0.30 8.71 -3.42
C GLY A 73 -0.13 10.16 -3.23
N HIS A 74 -1.20 10.40 -2.49
CA HIS A 74 -1.72 11.71 -2.19
C HIS A 74 -1.23 12.18 -0.80
N ASN A 75 -0.01 12.73 -0.74
CA ASN A 75 0.54 13.38 0.45
C ASN A 75 0.15 14.87 0.53
N GLY A 76 0.76 15.64 1.44
CA GLY A 76 0.49 17.06 1.65
C GLY A 76 0.86 18.01 0.50
N ALA A 77 1.47 17.54 -0.61
CA ALA A 77 1.91 18.38 -1.71
C ALA A 77 0.78 19.23 -2.33
N ASP A 78 -0.42 18.65 -2.46
CA ASP A 78 -1.59 19.33 -3.01
C ASP A 78 -2.10 20.42 -2.04
N ASP A 79 -2.07 20.17 -0.74
CA ASP A 79 -2.44 21.14 0.29
C ASP A 79 -1.41 22.28 0.39
N ALA A 80 -0.11 21.96 0.40
CA ALA A 80 0.95 22.99 0.39
C ALA A 80 0.87 23.90 -0.85
N ALA A 81 0.47 23.36 -2.00
CA ALA A 81 0.23 24.14 -3.21
C ALA A 81 -0.98 25.09 -3.06
N MET A 82 -2.07 24.63 -2.42
CA MET A 82 -3.23 25.46 -2.12
C MET A 82 -2.89 26.55 -1.10
N ASP A 83 -2.12 26.21 -0.05
CA ASP A 83 -1.66 27.17 0.96
C ASP A 83 -0.80 28.27 0.31
N ALA A 84 0.17 27.90 -0.54
CA ALA A 84 0.99 28.85 -1.28
C ALA A 84 0.17 29.75 -2.18
N ALA A 85 -0.85 29.21 -2.86
CA ALA A 85 -1.76 29.95 -3.72
C ALA A 85 -2.54 31.03 -2.94
N VAL A 86 -3.11 30.65 -1.79
CA VAL A 86 -3.87 31.59 -0.93
C VAL A 86 -2.99 32.71 -0.42
N LEU A 87 -1.78 32.39 0.03
CA LEU A 87 -0.83 33.37 0.55
C LEU A 87 -0.26 34.27 -0.55
N ALA A 88 -0.01 33.76 -1.75
CA ALA A 88 0.45 34.55 -2.89
C ALA A 88 -0.60 35.57 -3.35
N LEU A 89 -1.89 35.20 -3.33
CA LEU A 89 -3.00 36.13 -3.62
C LEU A 89 -3.10 37.25 -2.59
N ALA A 90 -2.70 37.01 -1.33
CA ALA A 90 -2.64 38.04 -0.28
C ALA A 90 -1.37 38.91 -0.36
N ALA A 91 -0.35 38.50 -1.14
CA ALA A 91 0.91 39.22 -1.32
C ALA A 91 1.30 39.35 -2.80
N PRO A 92 0.45 40.03 -3.63
CA PRO A 92 0.66 40.08 -5.07
C PRO A 92 2.02 40.70 -5.46
N GLY A 93 2.60 40.19 -6.54
CA GLY A 93 3.91 40.57 -7.05
C GLY A 93 5.10 39.99 -6.28
N ARG A 94 4.87 39.16 -5.27
CA ARG A 94 5.93 38.53 -4.47
C ARG A 94 5.84 37.00 -4.58
N PRO A 95 6.98 36.29 -4.79
CA PRO A 95 6.99 34.84 -4.65
C PRO A 95 6.79 34.44 -3.18
N VAL A 96 5.89 33.50 -2.96
CA VAL A 96 5.61 32.93 -1.63
C VAL A 96 5.96 31.46 -1.66
N GLN A 97 6.85 31.04 -0.77
CA GLN A 97 7.18 29.64 -0.54
C GLN A 97 6.49 29.15 0.73
N VAL A 98 5.80 28.04 0.64
CA VAL A 98 5.28 27.28 1.78
C VAL A 98 6.05 25.97 1.89
N VAL A 99 6.60 25.71 3.07
CA VAL A 99 7.25 24.45 3.42
C VAL A 99 6.60 23.97 4.71
N TRP A 100 5.95 22.83 4.66
CA TRP A 100 5.37 22.21 5.85
C TRP A 100 6.49 21.73 6.77
N SER A 101 6.28 21.77 8.08
CA SER A 101 7.14 21.07 9.03
C SER A 101 6.90 19.56 8.98
N ARG A 102 7.76 18.77 9.61
CA ARG A 102 7.51 17.32 9.76
C ARG A 102 6.22 17.04 10.54
N ALA A 103 5.97 17.82 11.57
CA ALA A 103 4.74 17.72 12.35
C ALA A 103 3.49 18.02 11.49
N ASP A 104 3.54 19.05 10.64
CA ASP A 104 2.44 19.34 9.71
C ASP A 104 2.23 18.18 8.74
N GLU A 105 3.31 17.65 8.16
CA GLU A 105 3.22 16.55 7.19
C GLU A 105 2.59 15.29 7.80
N LEU A 106 3.01 14.89 9.00
CA LEU A 106 2.50 13.69 9.67
C LEU A 106 1.09 13.86 10.26
N SER A 107 0.74 15.10 10.67
CA SER A 107 -0.56 15.37 11.33
C SER A 107 -1.67 15.74 10.35
N TRP A 108 -1.35 16.43 9.25
CA TRP A 108 -2.36 17.04 8.37
C TRP A 108 -2.43 16.46 6.96
N SER A 109 -1.38 15.75 6.49
CA SER A 109 -1.47 15.00 5.24
C SER A 109 -2.59 13.97 5.28
N PRO A 110 -3.26 13.71 4.15
CA PRO A 110 -4.14 12.54 4.08
C PRO A 110 -3.33 11.26 4.27
N LEU A 111 -3.90 10.29 4.95
CA LEU A 111 -3.24 9.03 5.30
C LEU A 111 -3.71 7.88 4.40
N GLY A 112 -2.90 6.84 4.26
CA GLY A 112 -3.36 5.54 3.80
C GLY A 112 -4.37 4.99 4.82
N PRO A 113 -5.61 4.63 4.40
CA PRO A 113 -6.66 4.22 5.31
C PRO A 113 -6.28 3.00 6.16
N ALA A 114 -6.66 3.02 7.44
CA ALA A 114 -6.79 1.80 8.22
C ALA A 114 -7.87 0.91 7.60
N GLY A 115 -7.76 -0.40 7.80
CA GLY A 115 -8.75 -1.32 7.27
C GLY A 115 -8.74 -2.68 7.95
N VAL A 116 -9.86 -3.36 7.80
CA VAL A 116 -10.07 -4.74 8.21
C VAL A 116 -10.48 -5.57 7.00
N VAL A 117 -9.87 -6.73 6.86
CA VAL A 117 -10.28 -7.75 5.89
C VAL A 117 -10.72 -8.98 6.64
N ARG A 118 -11.91 -9.48 6.32
CA ARG A 118 -12.39 -10.77 6.79
C ARG A 118 -12.46 -11.75 5.62
N LEU A 119 -11.77 -12.86 5.77
CA LEU A 119 -11.75 -13.94 4.80
C LEU A 119 -12.50 -15.16 5.33
N SER A 120 -13.18 -15.86 4.46
CA SER A 120 -13.66 -17.20 4.72
C SER A 120 -13.51 -18.09 3.48
N ALA A 121 -13.21 -19.36 3.72
CA ALA A 121 -13.07 -20.36 2.67
C ALA A 121 -13.76 -21.66 3.07
N ASP A 122 -14.43 -22.29 2.10
CA ASP A 122 -14.91 -23.66 2.22
C ASP A 122 -13.97 -24.57 1.43
N CYS A 123 -13.39 -25.55 2.10
CA CYS A 123 -12.43 -26.48 1.52
C CYS A 123 -13.01 -27.90 1.44
N ALA A 124 -12.71 -28.59 0.35
CA ALA A 124 -12.95 -30.03 0.23
C ALA A 124 -12.07 -30.84 1.20
N SER A 125 -12.32 -32.12 1.30
CA SER A 125 -11.59 -33.01 2.23
C SER A 125 -10.09 -33.15 1.94
N ASP A 126 -9.67 -32.87 0.70
CA ASP A 126 -8.26 -32.86 0.26
C ASP A 126 -7.58 -31.49 0.41
N GLY A 127 -8.28 -30.51 1.00
CA GLY A 127 -7.81 -29.15 1.19
C GLY A 127 -8.06 -28.21 0.01
N THR A 128 -8.61 -28.69 -1.10
CA THR A 128 -8.93 -27.82 -2.25
C THR A 128 -9.96 -26.77 -1.88
N VAL A 129 -9.68 -25.48 -2.16
CA VAL A 129 -10.60 -24.38 -1.91
C VAL A 129 -11.73 -24.38 -2.93
N MET A 130 -12.96 -24.54 -2.46
CA MET A 130 -14.18 -24.62 -3.27
C MET A 130 -14.95 -23.29 -3.32
N ALA A 131 -14.88 -22.52 -2.23
CA ALA A 131 -15.49 -21.19 -2.16
C ALA A 131 -14.60 -20.25 -1.35
N TRP A 132 -14.56 -19.00 -1.80
CA TRP A 132 -13.79 -17.93 -1.18
C TRP A 132 -14.67 -16.70 -1.00
N ARG A 133 -14.64 -16.10 0.18
CA ARG A 133 -15.31 -14.84 0.48
C ARG A 133 -14.32 -13.85 1.08
N HIS A 134 -14.28 -12.63 0.52
CA HIS A 134 -13.40 -11.54 0.91
C HIS A 134 -14.23 -10.30 1.20
N GLU A 135 -14.26 -9.87 2.45
CA GLU A 135 -14.97 -8.67 2.89
C GLU A 135 -13.98 -7.64 3.41
N ILE A 136 -14.13 -6.39 2.96
CA ILE A 136 -13.24 -5.28 3.29
C ILE A 136 -14.02 -4.16 3.96
N TRP A 137 -13.51 -3.62 5.06
CA TRP A 137 -13.93 -2.37 5.69
C TRP A 137 -12.75 -1.43 5.69
N SER A 138 -12.83 -0.32 4.93
CA SER A 138 -11.75 0.66 4.79
C SER A 138 -12.29 2.00 4.31
N GLY A 139 -11.58 3.09 4.59
CA GLY A 139 -11.83 4.39 3.99
C GLY A 139 -11.43 4.42 2.50
N SER A 140 -11.76 5.52 1.83
CA SER A 140 -11.42 5.72 0.43
C SER A 140 -9.93 5.93 0.23
N PHE A 141 -9.38 5.30 -0.81
CA PHE A 141 -8.01 5.50 -1.29
C PHE A 141 -7.92 6.50 -2.46
N ILE A 142 -8.99 7.17 -2.84
CA ILE A 142 -8.97 8.08 -3.99
C ILE A 142 -9.53 9.47 -3.67
N SER A 143 -9.61 9.85 -2.39
CA SER A 143 -10.10 11.16 -1.96
C SER A 143 -9.06 12.26 -2.17
N ARG A 144 -8.68 12.50 -3.42
CA ARG A 144 -7.70 13.50 -3.85
C ARG A 144 -8.34 14.56 -4.74
N PRO A 145 -7.67 15.73 -4.97
CA PRO A 145 -8.20 16.78 -5.83
C PRO A 145 -8.67 16.24 -7.19
N GLY A 146 -9.90 16.64 -7.58
CA GLY A 146 -10.53 16.21 -8.82
C GLY A 146 -11.21 14.84 -8.79
N MET A 147 -11.13 14.12 -7.68
CA MET A 147 -11.79 12.82 -7.48
C MET A 147 -12.89 12.88 -6.41
N THR A 148 -12.98 13.96 -5.65
CA THR A 148 -13.96 14.22 -4.61
C THR A 148 -15.11 15.10 -5.12
N PRO A 149 -16.31 15.05 -4.50
CA PRO A 149 -17.43 15.90 -4.86
C PRO A 149 -17.16 17.41 -4.71
N ASN A 150 -16.32 17.79 -3.73
CA ASN A 150 -15.90 19.17 -3.46
C ASN A 150 -14.37 19.27 -3.41
N PRO A 151 -13.77 20.46 -3.46
CA PRO A 151 -12.32 20.63 -3.38
C PRO A 151 -11.73 20.00 -2.11
N ALA A 152 -10.77 19.08 -2.28
CA ALA A 152 -10.19 18.28 -1.19
C ALA A 152 -8.93 18.95 -0.60
N PHE A 153 -9.03 20.23 -0.22
CA PHE A 153 -7.94 20.98 0.42
C PHE A 153 -8.31 21.45 1.82
N LEU A 154 -7.38 21.33 2.76
CA LEU A 154 -7.54 21.83 4.13
C LEU A 154 -7.83 23.35 4.13
N ALA A 155 -6.99 24.14 3.46
CA ALA A 155 -7.19 25.59 3.40
C ALA A 155 -8.55 25.97 2.81
N ALA A 156 -9.06 25.24 1.81
CA ALA A 156 -10.37 25.51 1.24
C ALA A 156 -11.50 25.21 2.24
N SER A 157 -11.40 24.12 3.00
CA SER A 157 -12.42 23.74 4.00
C SER A 157 -12.46 24.66 5.21
N HIS A 158 -11.32 25.27 5.58
CA HIS A 158 -11.22 26.18 6.73
C HIS A 158 -11.48 27.66 6.40
N ARG A 159 -11.70 28.02 5.14
CA ARG A 159 -12.08 29.39 4.74
C ARG A 159 -13.54 29.67 5.10
N ALA A 160 -13.87 30.96 5.22
CA ALA A 160 -15.26 31.38 5.41
C ALA A 160 -16.15 30.85 4.27
N GLY A 161 -17.20 30.10 4.60
CA GLY A 161 -18.06 29.40 3.63
C GLY A 161 -17.45 28.10 3.06
N GLY A 162 -16.32 27.64 3.59
CA GLY A 162 -15.72 26.36 3.20
C GLY A 162 -16.59 25.16 3.57
N GLU A 163 -16.56 24.14 2.73
CA GLU A 163 -17.26 22.88 2.96
C GLU A 163 -16.29 21.83 3.53
N GLU A 164 -16.81 20.95 4.38
CA GLU A 164 -16.07 19.79 4.85
C GLU A 164 -15.63 18.91 3.66
N ILE A 165 -14.39 18.38 3.72
CA ILE A 165 -13.87 17.50 2.68
C ILE A 165 -14.67 16.20 2.67
N ARG A 166 -15.31 15.90 1.56
CA ARG A 166 -16.09 14.67 1.37
C ARG A 166 -15.24 13.57 0.81
N SER A 167 -15.43 12.35 1.33
CA SER A 167 -14.78 11.17 0.80
C SER A 167 -15.18 10.89 -0.66
N ALA A 168 -14.23 10.43 -1.46
CA ALA A 168 -14.52 9.90 -2.79
C ALA A 168 -15.17 8.53 -2.71
N GLY A 169 -15.90 8.15 -3.76
CA GLY A 169 -16.44 6.80 -3.93
C GLY A 169 -15.34 5.76 -4.22
N GLU A 170 -15.77 4.52 -4.41
CA GLU A 170 -14.88 3.42 -4.82
C GLU A 170 -14.84 3.30 -6.35
N PRO A 171 -13.65 3.25 -6.97
CA PRO A 171 -13.56 2.93 -8.39
C PRO A 171 -14.02 1.49 -8.67
N PRO A 172 -14.63 1.22 -9.84
CA PRO A 172 -14.95 -0.14 -10.25
C PRO A 172 -13.71 -1.04 -10.26
N GLN A 173 -13.89 -2.32 -9.95
CA GLN A 173 -12.78 -3.30 -9.93
C GLN A 173 -12.11 -3.45 -11.30
N GLU A 174 -12.87 -3.33 -12.39
CA GLU A 174 -12.36 -3.36 -13.77
C GLU A 174 -11.39 -2.21 -14.06
N ARG A 175 -11.45 -1.13 -13.26
CA ARG A 175 -10.49 -0.02 -13.25
C ARG A 175 -9.43 -0.16 -12.15
N GLY A 176 -9.35 -1.33 -11.54
CA GLY A 176 -8.37 -1.68 -10.52
C GLY A 176 -8.78 -1.38 -9.08
N GLY A 177 -10.01 -0.94 -8.83
CA GLY A 177 -10.51 -0.65 -7.47
C GLY A 177 -9.70 0.40 -6.69
N GLY A 178 -10.10 0.66 -5.48
CA GLY A 178 -9.39 1.46 -4.47
C GLY A 178 -9.14 0.62 -3.22
N ALA A 179 -10.09 0.61 -2.27
CA ALA A 179 -10.07 -0.27 -1.11
C ALA A 179 -10.14 -1.76 -1.50
N SER A 180 -10.88 -2.07 -2.57
CA SER A 180 -11.03 -3.43 -3.09
C SER A 180 -9.91 -3.89 -4.03
N ARG A 181 -8.85 -3.10 -4.22
CA ARG A 181 -7.72 -3.48 -5.10
C ARG A 181 -7.08 -4.78 -4.66
N ASN A 182 -6.98 -5.77 -5.59
CA ASN A 182 -6.51 -7.12 -5.30
C ASN A 182 -7.33 -7.90 -4.24
N ALA A 183 -8.57 -7.50 -3.97
CA ALA A 183 -9.46 -8.31 -3.14
C ALA A 183 -9.98 -9.57 -3.86
N VAL A 184 -10.05 -9.56 -5.19
CA VAL A 184 -10.14 -10.78 -5.99
C VAL A 184 -8.73 -11.39 -6.01
N PRO A 185 -8.50 -12.53 -5.35
CA PRO A 185 -7.19 -13.18 -5.36
C PRO A 185 -6.88 -13.72 -6.74
N GLY A 186 -5.61 -13.87 -7.07
CA GLY A 186 -5.16 -14.36 -8.37
C GLY A 186 -5.30 -15.87 -8.58
N TYR A 187 -6.15 -16.53 -7.79
CA TYR A 187 -6.34 -17.99 -7.78
C TYR A 187 -7.66 -18.43 -8.43
N ASP A 188 -7.67 -19.65 -8.95
CA ASP A 188 -8.82 -20.27 -9.65
C ASP A 188 -9.75 -20.95 -8.66
N PHE A 189 -10.50 -20.17 -7.90
CA PHE A 189 -11.52 -20.74 -7.00
C PHE A 189 -12.86 -20.92 -7.73
N PRO A 190 -13.54 -22.05 -7.58
CA PRO A 190 -14.84 -22.31 -8.22
C PRO A 190 -15.90 -21.27 -7.88
N SER A 191 -15.86 -20.72 -6.66
CA SER A 191 -16.70 -19.62 -6.21
C SER A 191 -15.86 -18.57 -5.50
N CYS A 192 -15.94 -17.32 -5.97
CA CYS A 192 -15.27 -16.17 -5.33
C CYS A 192 -16.25 -15.01 -5.16
N LYS A 193 -16.42 -14.53 -3.92
CA LYS A 193 -17.28 -13.38 -3.61
C LYS A 193 -16.47 -12.33 -2.88
N VAL A 194 -16.44 -11.11 -3.43
CA VAL A 194 -15.83 -9.92 -2.80
C VAL A 194 -16.93 -8.93 -2.40
N VAL A 195 -16.84 -8.40 -1.18
CA VAL A 195 -17.73 -7.36 -0.66
C VAL A 195 -16.89 -6.23 -0.09
N ASN A 196 -17.06 -5.04 -0.61
CA ASN A 196 -16.40 -3.84 -0.10
C ASN A 196 -17.42 -2.98 0.68
N HIS A 197 -17.17 -2.82 1.98
CA HIS A 197 -17.91 -1.95 2.89
C HIS A 197 -17.15 -0.62 3.02
N LEU A 198 -17.25 0.23 2.00
CA LEU A 198 -16.55 1.51 2.00
C LEU A 198 -17.04 2.41 3.14
N LEU A 199 -16.12 2.81 4.02
CA LEU A 199 -16.38 3.73 5.12
C LEU A 199 -16.22 5.16 4.60
N THR A 200 -17.32 5.89 4.51
CA THR A 200 -17.33 7.29 4.02
C THR A 200 -16.96 8.30 5.10
N THR A 201 -17.02 7.90 6.37
CA THR A 201 -16.61 8.70 7.52
C THR A 201 -15.52 7.97 8.26
N MET A 202 -14.36 8.59 8.38
CA MET A 202 -13.18 8.06 9.07
C MET A 202 -12.73 9.11 10.11
N PRO A 203 -12.16 8.71 11.25
CA PRO A 203 -11.65 9.66 12.25
C PRO A 203 -10.50 10.53 11.73
N LEU A 204 -9.72 10.05 10.76
CA LEU A 204 -8.65 10.79 10.12
C LEU A 204 -8.89 10.90 8.61
N ARG A 205 -8.38 11.97 7.99
CA ARG A 205 -8.45 12.17 6.54
C ARG A 205 -7.66 11.08 5.81
N THR A 206 -8.29 10.42 4.84
CA THR A 206 -7.67 9.32 4.09
C THR A 206 -7.64 9.58 2.60
N SER A 207 -6.61 9.07 1.92
CA SER A 207 -6.49 9.08 0.47
C SER A 207 -5.50 8.04 -0.03
N ALA A 208 -5.03 8.20 -1.28
CA ALA A 208 -4.14 7.27 -1.95
C ALA A 208 -2.79 7.15 -1.22
N LEU A 209 -2.46 5.96 -0.79
CA LEU A 209 -1.12 5.53 -0.44
C LEU A 209 -0.68 4.47 -1.46
N ARG A 210 0.60 4.38 -1.78
CA ARG A 210 1.18 3.47 -2.77
C ARG A 210 0.59 2.06 -2.63
N SER A 211 0.18 1.44 -3.72
CA SER A 211 -0.57 0.17 -3.82
C SER A 211 -2.03 0.18 -3.35
N LEU A 212 -2.53 1.24 -2.76
CA LEU A 212 -3.92 1.37 -2.29
C LEU A 212 -4.33 0.19 -1.38
N GLY A 213 -5.49 -0.43 -1.65
CA GLY A 213 -5.99 -1.58 -0.91
C GLY A 213 -5.18 -2.86 -1.10
N ALA A 214 -4.34 -2.95 -2.16
CA ALA A 214 -3.60 -4.17 -2.46
C ALA A 214 -2.67 -4.60 -1.32
N HIS A 215 -2.03 -3.65 -0.61
CA HIS A 215 -1.17 -3.99 0.52
C HIS A 215 -1.92 -4.82 1.58
N LEU A 216 -3.10 -4.38 2.01
CA LEU A 216 -3.90 -5.10 3.01
C LEU A 216 -4.54 -6.36 2.44
N ASN A 217 -5.14 -6.28 1.22
CA ASN A 217 -5.88 -7.39 0.63
C ASN A 217 -4.96 -8.57 0.29
N VAL A 218 -3.76 -8.31 -0.24
CA VAL A 218 -2.78 -9.37 -0.55
C VAL A 218 -2.15 -9.92 0.73
N PHE A 219 -1.80 -9.05 1.70
CA PHE A 219 -1.37 -9.51 3.02
C PHE A 219 -2.37 -10.51 3.61
N ALA A 220 -3.67 -10.15 3.62
CA ALA A 220 -4.72 -11.01 4.15
C ALA A 220 -4.86 -12.30 3.32
N ALA A 221 -5.00 -12.19 2.00
CA ALA A 221 -5.24 -13.34 1.14
C ALA A 221 -4.08 -14.35 1.17
N GLU A 222 -2.84 -13.88 1.08
CA GLU A 222 -1.66 -14.73 1.05
C GLU A 222 -1.32 -15.34 2.41
N SER A 223 -1.60 -14.61 3.51
CA SER A 223 -1.50 -15.19 4.85
C SER A 223 -2.57 -16.26 5.08
N PHE A 224 -3.79 -16.05 4.58
CA PHE A 224 -4.86 -17.03 4.70
C PHE A 224 -4.61 -18.27 3.82
N MET A 225 -4.01 -18.11 2.62
CA MET A 225 -3.56 -19.24 1.81
C MET A 225 -2.53 -20.11 2.54
N ASP A 226 -1.63 -19.52 3.30
CA ASP A 226 -0.68 -20.25 4.14
C ASP A 226 -1.37 -21.01 5.27
N GLU A 227 -2.36 -20.38 5.92
CA GLU A 227 -3.15 -21.04 6.96
C GLU A 227 -3.92 -22.26 6.40
N LEU A 228 -4.52 -22.11 5.22
CA LEU A 228 -5.22 -23.21 4.55
C LEU A 228 -4.26 -24.32 4.10
N ALA A 229 -3.07 -23.97 3.63
CA ALA A 229 -2.03 -24.94 3.29
C ALA A 229 -1.59 -25.76 4.51
N ALA A 230 -1.34 -25.10 5.64
CA ALA A 230 -0.99 -25.75 6.91
C ALA A 230 -2.11 -26.68 7.40
N GLU A 231 -3.36 -26.26 7.34
CA GLU A 231 -4.54 -27.07 7.69
C GLU A 231 -4.74 -28.27 6.76
N ALA A 232 -4.29 -28.17 5.52
CA ALA A 232 -4.27 -29.27 4.55
C ALA A 232 -3.02 -30.16 4.67
N GLY A 233 -2.06 -29.79 5.52
CA GLY A 233 -0.77 -30.50 5.65
C GLY A 233 0.08 -30.45 4.39
N ARG A 234 0.00 -29.33 3.62
CA ARG A 234 0.69 -29.15 2.33
C ARG A 234 1.73 -28.04 2.42
N ASP A 235 2.77 -28.17 1.60
CA ASP A 235 3.71 -27.07 1.36
C ASP A 235 2.96 -25.84 0.81
N PRO A 236 3.23 -24.62 1.30
CA PRO A 236 2.51 -23.42 0.89
C PRO A 236 2.70 -23.04 -0.59
N VAL A 237 3.83 -23.42 -1.21
CA VAL A 237 4.07 -23.24 -2.66
C VAL A 237 3.22 -24.21 -3.47
N GLU A 238 3.28 -25.52 -3.11
CA GLU A 238 2.49 -26.55 -3.78
C GLU A 238 0.99 -26.27 -3.67
N PHE A 239 0.54 -25.76 -2.51
CA PHE A 239 -0.85 -25.38 -2.30
C PHE A 239 -1.27 -24.24 -3.24
N ARG A 240 -0.43 -23.19 -3.38
CA ARG A 240 -0.69 -22.10 -4.33
C ARG A 240 -0.72 -22.57 -5.78
N LEU A 241 0.27 -23.35 -6.20
CA LEU A 241 0.38 -23.89 -7.55
C LEU A 241 -0.81 -24.80 -7.92
N ALA A 242 -1.40 -25.51 -6.96
CA ALA A 242 -2.59 -26.32 -7.18
C ALA A 242 -3.85 -25.49 -7.48
N HIS A 243 -3.88 -24.21 -7.11
CA HIS A 243 -4.99 -23.30 -7.33
C HIS A 243 -4.69 -22.24 -8.41
N LEU A 244 -3.65 -22.42 -9.26
CA LEU A 244 -3.26 -21.50 -10.31
C LEU A 244 -3.17 -22.18 -11.66
N SER A 245 -3.95 -21.74 -12.63
CA SER A 245 -3.86 -22.14 -14.03
C SER A 245 -3.09 -21.15 -14.92
N ASP A 246 -3.00 -19.86 -14.52
CA ASP A 246 -2.27 -18.84 -15.28
C ASP A 246 -0.78 -19.18 -15.34
N PRO A 247 -0.22 -19.47 -16.55
CA PRO A 247 1.17 -19.89 -16.68
C PRO A 247 2.18 -18.81 -16.26
N ARG A 248 1.85 -17.52 -16.38
CA ARG A 248 2.72 -16.42 -15.95
C ARG A 248 2.74 -16.33 -14.43
N ALA A 249 1.60 -16.52 -13.78
CA ALA A 249 1.49 -16.59 -12.32
C ALA A 249 2.31 -17.76 -11.76
N ARG A 250 2.19 -18.93 -12.37
CA ARG A 250 3.00 -20.10 -12.01
C ARG A 250 4.49 -19.86 -12.18
N ALA A 251 4.87 -19.25 -13.32
CA ALA A 251 6.27 -19.00 -13.65
C ALA A 251 6.98 -18.11 -12.61
N VAL A 252 6.34 -17.03 -12.11
CA VAL A 252 6.96 -16.17 -11.09
C VAL A 252 7.09 -16.88 -9.75
N LEU A 253 6.11 -17.71 -9.35
CA LEU A 253 6.21 -18.52 -8.14
C LEU A 253 7.30 -19.57 -8.24
N GLU A 254 7.34 -20.33 -9.33
CA GLU A 254 8.36 -21.35 -9.56
C GLU A 254 9.76 -20.73 -9.67
N HIS A 255 9.86 -19.51 -10.20
CA HIS A 255 11.15 -18.80 -10.32
C HIS A 255 11.68 -18.36 -8.94
N VAL A 256 10.87 -17.67 -8.13
CA VAL A 256 11.30 -17.20 -6.81
C VAL A 256 11.64 -18.35 -5.86
N VAL A 257 10.95 -19.48 -5.99
CA VAL A 257 11.21 -20.72 -5.23
C VAL A 257 12.59 -21.30 -5.56
N ARG A 258 12.96 -21.33 -6.86
CA ARG A 258 14.30 -21.80 -7.26
C ARG A 258 15.42 -20.88 -6.74
N GLN A 259 15.20 -19.56 -6.76
CA GLN A 259 16.19 -18.56 -6.33
C GLN A 259 16.38 -18.47 -4.82
N SER A 260 15.34 -18.82 -4.07
CA SER A 260 15.35 -18.76 -2.61
C SER A 260 15.83 -20.05 -1.95
N ASP A 261 16.23 -21.07 -2.73
CA ASP A 261 16.56 -22.39 -2.22
C ASP A 261 15.45 -22.98 -1.31
N TRP A 262 14.19 -22.67 -1.59
CA TRP A 262 13.01 -23.02 -0.78
C TRP A 262 12.96 -24.48 -0.39
N VAL A 263 13.28 -25.38 -1.32
CA VAL A 263 13.21 -26.84 -1.11
C VAL A 263 14.27 -27.34 -0.13
N SER A 264 15.43 -26.68 -0.06
CA SER A 264 16.54 -27.04 0.85
C SER A 264 16.49 -26.30 2.18
N TRP A 265 15.53 -25.41 2.37
CA TRP A 265 15.36 -24.65 3.59
C TRP A 265 15.07 -25.56 4.79
N THR A 266 15.79 -25.33 5.86
CA THR A 266 15.56 -26.02 7.14
C THR A 266 15.07 -24.99 8.16
N PRO A 267 13.84 -25.12 8.66
CA PRO A 267 13.31 -24.23 9.68
C PRO A 267 14.20 -24.15 10.93
N SER A 268 14.26 -23.00 11.55
CA SER A 268 14.87 -22.80 12.86
C SER A 268 13.90 -22.06 13.78
N ASP A 269 14.14 -22.10 15.09
CA ASP A 269 13.27 -21.47 16.08
C ASP A 269 13.30 -19.92 16.05
N VAL A 270 14.16 -19.33 15.22
CA VAL A 270 14.34 -17.87 15.15
C VAL A 270 14.41 -17.32 13.73
N VAL A 271 14.60 -18.18 12.73
CA VAL A 271 14.64 -17.74 11.31
C VAL A 271 13.60 -18.53 10.54
N GLY A 272 12.76 -17.81 9.81
CA GLY A 272 11.71 -18.39 8.99
C GLY A 272 11.73 -17.86 7.56
N HIS A 273 11.19 -18.66 6.66
CA HIS A 273 10.91 -18.32 5.27
C HIS A 273 9.41 -18.20 5.04
N GLY A 274 9.02 -17.23 4.24
CA GLY A 274 7.64 -17.04 3.85
C GLY A 274 7.50 -16.55 2.42
N ILE A 275 6.42 -16.93 1.77
CA ILE A 275 6.12 -16.59 0.38
C ILE A 275 4.85 -15.75 0.28
N GLY A 276 4.81 -14.82 -0.68
CA GLY A 276 3.63 -14.06 -1.07
C GLY A 276 3.60 -13.82 -2.57
N TYR A 277 2.41 -13.80 -3.15
CA TYR A 277 2.20 -13.61 -4.58
C TYR A 277 1.02 -12.68 -4.85
N ALA A 278 1.09 -11.89 -5.93
CA ALA A 278 -0.05 -11.22 -6.53
C ALA A 278 0.22 -10.83 -7.99
N ARG A 279 -0.84 -10.77 -8.80
CA ARG A 279 -0.87 -9.97 -10.01
C ARG A 279 -1.48 -8.61 -9.68
N TYR A 280 -0.69 -7.55 -9.68
CA TYR A 280 -1.17 -6.23 -9.26
C TYR A 280 -2.35 -5.74 -10.11
N LYS A 281 -3.40 -5.23 -9.46
CA LYS A 281 -4.69 -4.83 -10.10
C LYS A 281 -5.38 -5.97 -10.88
N ASN A 282 -4.96 -7.21 -10.72
CA ASN A 282 -5.38 -8.35 -11.56
C ASN A 282 -5.13 -8.16 -13.07
N SER A 283 -4.37 -7.15 -13.48
CA SER A 283 -4.11 -6.79 -14.87
C SER A 283 -2.70 -6.25 -15.15
N SER A 284 -1.94 -5.90 -14.10
CA SER A 284 -0.56 -5.39 -14.21
C SER A 284 0.46 -6.49 -13.96
N ALA A 285 1.68 -6.12 -13.52
CA ALA A 285 2.78 -7.07 -13.31
C ALA A 285 2.44 -8.16 -12.30
N TYR A 286 2.95 -9.36 -12.54
CA TYR A 286 2.98 -10.47 -11.61
C TYR A 286 4.20 -10.33 -10.72
N CYS A 287 4.04 -10.54 -9.43
CA CYS A 287 5.12 -10.43 -8.46
C CYS A 287 4.99 -11.54 -7.42
N ALA A 288 6.08 -12.27 -7.21
CA ALA A 288 6.22 -13.21 -6.11
C ALA A 288 7.43 -12.82 -5.27
N VAL A 289 7.31 -12.94 -3.95
CA VAL A 289 8.34 -12.58 -2.97
C VAL A 289 8.54 -13.72 -2.01
N VAL A 290 9.81 -14.09 -1.77
CA VAL A 290 10.20 -14.89 -0.63
C VAL A 290 10.95 -13.99 0.34
N ALA A 291 10.56 -14.03 1.61
CA ALA A 291 11.20 -13.30 2.71
C ALA A 291 11.95 -14.27 3.63
N GLU A 292 13.17 -13.92 4.00
CA GLU A 292 13.92 -14.49 5.11
C GLU A 292 13.85 -13.54 6.29
N VAL A 293 13.30 -14.00 7.41
CA VAL A 293 13.05 -13.18 8.59
C VAL A 293 13.68 -13.83 9.83
N GLU A 294 14.37 -13.02 10.64
CA GLU A 294 14.77 -13.36 11.98
C GLU A 294 13.81 -12.74 12.99
N ALA A 295 13.25 -13.56 13.87
CA ALA A 295 12.29 -13.14 14.89
C ALA A 295 12.78 -13.59 16.28
N VAL A 296 13.49 -12.71 16.97
CA VAL A 296 14.01 -12.94 18.34
C VAL A 296 13.36 -11.97 19.32
N ALA A 297 13.93 -10.77 19.47
CA ALA A 297 13.35 -9.68 20.30
C ALA A 297 12.43 -8.77 19.47
N GLU A 298 12.72 -8.67 18.19
CA GLU A 298 11.96 -7.93 17.20
C GLU A 298 12.01 -8.69 15.86
N VAL A 299 11.16 -8.30 14.92
CA VAL A 299 11.15 -8.85 13.57
C VAL A 299 12.17 -8.11 12.71
N ARG A 300 13.19 -8.83 12.26
CA ARG A 300 14.21 -8.34 11.33
C ARG A 300 14.12 -9.08 10.00
N VAL A 301 13.76 -8.37 8.95
CA VAL A 301 13.80 -8.90 7.60
C VAL A 301 15.24 -8.87 7.11
N ARG A 302 15.82 -10.04 6.83
CA ARG A 302 17.21 -10.19 6.39
C ARG A 302 17.35 -10.02 4.89
N ARG A 303 16.45 -10.68 4.15
CA ARG A 303 16.51 -10.73 2.69
C ARG A 303 15.11 -10.85 2.09
N LEU A 304 14.93 -10.23 0.95
CA LEU A 304 13.77 -10.37 0.08
C LEU A 304 14.24 -10.80 -1.30
N ILE A 305 13.72 -11.90 -1.80
CA ILE A 305 13.95 -12.38 -3.14
C ILE A 305 12.65 -12.14 -3.92
N VAL A 306 12.74 -11.38 -5.01
CA VAL A 306 11.58 -10.87 -5.73
C VAL A 306 11.65 -11.28 -7.19
N ALA A 307 10.70 -12.08 -7.64
CA ALA A 307 10.54 -12.44 -9.04
C ALA A 307 9.37 -11.67 -9.66
N VAL A 308 9.59 -11.04 -10.82
CA VAL A 308 8.58 -10.19 -11.48
C VAL A 308 8.46 -10.55 -12.95
N ASP A 309 7.22 -10.76 -13.40
CA ASP A 309 6.90 -10.76 -14.82
C ASP A 309 6.16 -9.46 -15.16
N ALA A 310 6.87 -8.57 -15.85
CA ALA A 310 6.41 -7.26 -16.28
C ALA A 310 6.20 -7.18 -17.81
N GLY A 311 6.27 -8.31 -18.53
CA GLY A 311 6.34 -8.30 -20.00
C GLY A 311 7.61 -7.61 -20.48
N LEU A 312 7.49 -6.77 -21.51
CA LEU A 312 8.63 -5.98 -22.01
C LEU A 312 9.05 -4.94 -20.96
N VAL A 313 10.26 -5.06 -20.44
CA VAL A 313 10.87 -4.09 -19.51
C VAL A 313 11.61 -3.02 -20.32
N ILE A 314 11.09 -1.80 -20.31
CA ILE A 314 11.64 -0.69 -21.12
C ILE A 314 12.92 -0.14 -20.49
N ASN A 315 12.94 0.03 -19.17
CA ASN A 315 14.10 0.50 -18.41
C ASN A 315 14.34 -0.44 -17.23
N PRO A 316 15.22 -1.44 -17.36
CA PRO A 316 15.45 -2.45 -16.33
C PRO A 316 15.94 -1.87 -14.99
N ASP A 317 16.87 -0.91 -15.04
CA ASP A 317 17.40 -0.26 -13.83
C ASP A 317 16.30 0.51 -13.10
N GLY A 318 15.55 1.37 -13.79
CA GLY A 318 14.45 2.12 -13.20
C GLY A 318 13.31 1.20 -12.69
N ALA A 319 13.04 0.08 -13.38
CA ALA A 319 12.05 -0.88 -12.96
C ALA A 319 12.48 -1.64 -11.70
N ALA A 320 13.75 -2.07 -11.61
CA ALA A 320 14.30 -2.71 -10.42
C ALA A 320 14.23 -1.76 -9.20
N ASN A 321 14.68 -0.52 -9.35
CA ASN A 321 14.61 0.50 -8.29
C ASN A 321 13.17 0.74 -7.79
N GLN A 322 12.16 0.69 -8.68
CA GLN A 322 10.75 0.79 -8.27
C GLN A 322 10.30 -0.40 -7.42
N ILE A 323 10.72 -1.60 -7.77
CA ILE A 323 10.39 -2.83 -7.06
C ILE A 323 11.10 -2.87 -5.70
N GLU A 324 12.41 -2.61 -5.67
CA GLU A 324 13.21 -2.53 -4.44
C GLU A 324 12.64 -1.50 -3.47
N GLY A 325 12.40 -0.27 -3.94
CA GLY A 325 11.78 0.79 -3.13
C GLY A 325 10.38 0.43 -2.64
N GLY A 326 9.62 -0.33 -3.44
CA GLY A 326 8.30 -0.85 -3.05
C GLY A 326 8.39 -1.92 -1.96
N ALA A 327 9.34 -2.83 -2.08
CA ALA A 327 9.59 -3.90 -1.11
C ALA A 327 10.12 -3.34 0.23
N ILE A 328 11.07 -2.40 0.19
CA ILE A 328 11.62 -1.74 1.39
C ILE A 328 10.51 -0.95 2.11
N GLN A 329 9.70 -0.19 1.38
CA GLN A 329 8.59 0.57 1.95
C GLN A 329 7.54 -0.37 2.58
N ALA A 330 7.18 -1.45 1.91
CA ALA A 330 6.27 -2.46 2.45
C ALA A 330 6.84 -3.16 3.70
N THR A 331 8.14 -3.40 3.73
CA THR A 331 8.82 -3.93 4.92
C THR A 331 8.62 -3.00 6.11
N SER A 332 8.88 -1.70 5.93
CA SER A 332 8.69 -0.68 6.98
C SER A 332 7.25 -0.67 7.50
N TRP A 333 6.27 -0.64 6.60
CA TRP A 333 4.84 -0.70 6.96
C TRP A 333 4.44 -1.99 7.69
N THR A 334 5.10 -3.09 7.33
CA THR A 334 4.77 -4.41 7.89
C THR A 334 5.33 -4.60 9.30
N VAL A 335 6.52 -4.05 9.61
CA VAL A 335 7.19 -4.32 10.87
C VAL A 335 7.22 -3.16 11.86
N LYS A 336 6.97 -1.90 11.42
CA LYS A 336 7.16 -0.71 12.27
C LYS A 336 6.00 0.29 12.25
N GLU A 337 5.53 0.67 11.06
CA GLU A 337 4.78 1.91 10.90
C GLU A 337 3.31 1.80 11.32
N ARG A 338 2.88 2.75 12.12
CA ARG A 338 1.46 3.01 12.41
C ARG A 338 1.28 4.46 12.82
N VAL A 339 0.21 5.09 12.40
CA VAL A 339 -0.20 6.39 12.91
C VAL A 339 -0.93 6.19 14.25
N ALA A 340 -0.43 6.83 15.29
CA ALA A 340 -1.09 6.92 16.58
C ALA A 340 -1.85 8.26 16.67
N PHE A 341 -3.03 8.22 17.27
CA PHE A 341 -3.89 9.39 17.45
C PHE A 341 -4.81 9.18 18.66
N ASP A 342 -5.26 10.28 19.23
CA ASP A 342 -6.31 10.29 20.24
C ASP A 342 -7.58 10.99 19.71
N ARG A 343 -8.52 11.30 20.58
CA ARG A 343 -9.76 11.97 20.17
C ARG A 343 -9.58 13.44 19.75
N PHE A 344 -8.39 14.01 19.90
CA PHE A 344 -8.11 15.42 19.64
C PHE A 344 -7.08 15.65 18.54
N THR A 345 -6.08 14.78 18.42
CA THR A 345 -4.94 15.01 17.53
C THR A 345 -4.26 13.70 17.12
N VAL A 346 -3.49 13.78 16.02
CA VAL A 346 -2.47 12.78 15.68
C VAL A 346 -1.29 12.97 16.63
N THR A 347 -0.86 11.90 17.27
CA THR A 347 0.28 11.88 18.21
C THR A 347 1.56 11.36 17.59
N SER A 348 1.49 10.87 16.35
CA SER A 348 2.65 10.51 15.52
C SER A 348 3.05 11.71 14.65
N ASP A 349 3.79 12.68 15.20
CA ASP A 349 4.12 13.96 14.57
C ASP A 349 5.61 14.16 14.28
N ASP A 350 6.46 13.19 14.65
CA ASP A 350 7.88 13.16 14.35
C ASP A 350 8.38 11.73 14.03
N TRP A 351 9.70 11.58 13.72
CA TRP A 351 10.29 10.28 13.40
C TRP A 351 10.51 9.36 14.62
N GLU A 352 10.34 9.84 15.84
CA GLU A 352 10.38 9.03 17.05
C GLU A 352 9.02 8.39 17.30
N SER A 353 7.96 9.15 17.16
CA SER A 353 6.56 8.70 17.33
C SER A 353 5.98 7.99 16.08
N TYR A 354 6.58 8.22 14.90
CA TYR A 354 6.31 7.50 13.65
C TYR A 354 7.62 6.91 13.09
N PRO A 355 8.14 5.84 13.68
CA PRO A 355 9.41 5.25 13.24
C PRO A 355 9.27 4.56 11.89
N ILE A 356 10.24 4.80 11.00
CA ILE A 356 10.44 4.09 9.73
C ILE A 356 11.69 3.22 9.82
N LEU A 357 11.94 2.36 8.82
CA LEU A 357 13.20 1.62 8.74
C LEU A 357 14.39 2.57 8.66
N ARG A 358 15.41 2.31 9.47
CA ARG A 358 16.72 2.96 9.36
C ARG A 358 17.57 2.22 8.32
N PHE A 359 18.60 2.84 7.79
CA PHE A 359 19.51 2.21 6.82
C PHE A 359 20.10 0.88 7.28
N SER A 360 20.38 0.77 8.59
CA SER A 360 20.90 -0.48 9.20
C SER A 360 19.87 -1.62 9.29
N GLU A 361 18.60 -1.34 9.06
CA GLU A 361 17.49 -2.28 9.17
C GLU A 361 16.93 -2.70 7.81
N VAL A 362 17.37 -2.02 6.73
CA VAL A 362 16.94 -2.31 5.37
C VAL A 362 17.40 -3.71 4.97
N PRO A 363 16.51 -4.59 4.50
CA PRO A 363 16.88 -5.92 4.04
C PRO A 363 17.70 -5.87 2.74
N ALA A 364 18.46 -6.90 2.46
CA ALA A 364 18.94 -7.16 1.10
C ALA A 364 17.72 -7.46 0.21
N VAL A 365 17.64 -6.84 -0.98
CA VAL A 365 16.56 -7.06 -1.92
C VAL A 365 17.14 -7.49 -3.25
N ASP A 366 16.84 -8.73 -3.67
CA ASP A 366 17.26 -9.27 -4.94
C ASP A 366 16.06 -9.30 -5.90
N VAL A 367 16.10 -8.51 -6.95
CA VAL A 367 15.01 -8.40 -7.95
C VAL A 367 15.42 -9.08 -9.24
N GLU A 368 14.61 -10.02 -9.71
CA GLU A 368 14.77 -10.64 -11.02
C GLU A 368 13.51 -10.52 -11.87
N PHE A 369 13.72 -10.16 -13.13
CA PHE A 369 12.67 -10.14 -14.16
C PHE A 369 12.65 -11.45 -14.92
N LEU A 370 11.46 -12.03 -15.07
CA LEU A 370 11.27 -13.15 -15.96
C LEU A 370 11.37 -12.68 -17.43
N PRO A 371 11.87 -13.54 -18.33
CA PRO A 371 11.81 -13.27 -19.77
C PRO A 371 10.37 -13.04 -20.23
N GLY A 372 10.12 -12.03 -21.05
CA GLY A 372 8.75 -11.66 -21.45
C GLY A 372 8.71 -10.53 -22.47
N ALA A 373 9.80 -10.31 -23.22
CA ALA A 373 9.92 -9.20 -24.18
C ALA A 373 8.87 -9.22 -25.29
N GLU A 374 8.25 -10.37 -25.55
CA GLU A 374 7.14 -10.55 -26.52
C GLU A 374 5.78 -10.08 -25.96
N ASN A 375 5.67 -9.87 -24.65
CA ASN A 375 4.45 -9.43 -24.01
C ASN A 375 4.41 -7.90 -23.85
N PRO A 376 3.23 -7.27 -23.87
CA PRO A 376 3.11 -5.85 -23.61
C PRO A 376 3.72 -5.46 -22.25
N PRO A 377 4.32 -4.26 -22.12
CA PRO A 377 4.87 -3.77 -20.86
C PRO A 377 3.77 -3.60 -19.80
N LEU A 378 4.06 -4.03 -18.59
CA LEU A 378 3.19 -3.90 -17.42
C LEU A 378 3.83 -2.98 -16.37
N GLY A 379 2.99 -2.20 -15.65
CA GLY A 379 3.46 -1.30 -14.61
C GLY A 379 3.98 -2.06 -13.39
N VAL A 380 5.17 -1.69 -12.89
CA VAL A 380 5.85 -2.32 -11.75
C VAL A 380 5.92 -1.47 -10.49
N GLY A 381 5.50 -0.19 -10.54
CA GLY A 381 5.67 0.76 -9.42
C GLY A 381 4.97 0.39 -8.12
N GLU A 382 4.02 -0.54 -8.15
CA GLU A 382 3.17 -0.90 -7.02
C GLU A 382 2.93 -2.42 -6.88
N CYS A 383 3.70 -3.27 -7.56
CA CYS A 383 3.45 -4.71 -7.57
C CYS A 383 4.03 -5.45 -6.35
N ALA A 384 5.06 -4.92 -5.71
CA ALA A 384 5.79 -5.61 -4.65
C ALA A 384 5.16 -5.46 -3.25
N GLN A 385 4.38 -4.41 -2.98
CA GLN A 385 3.94 -4.06 -1.61
C GLN A 385 3.11 -5.15 -0.94
N GLY A 386 2.12 -5.69 -1.64
CA GLY A 386 1.26 -6.74 -1.09
C GLY A 386 1.99 -8.06 -0.86
N PRO A 387 2.66 -8.62 -1.89
CA PRO A 387 3.43 -9.85 -1.76
C PRO A 387 4.50 -9.77 -0.67
N THR A 388 5.22 -8.63 -0.54
CA THR A 388 6.24 -8.44 0.50
C THR A 388 5.64 -8.51 1.91
N ALA A 389 4.53 -7.81 2.16
CA ALA A 389 3.89 -7.85 3.47
C ALA A 389 3.45 -9.27 3.86
N ALA A 390 2.89 -10.01 2.91
CA ALA A 390 2.48 -11.38 3.11
C ALA A 390 3.67 -12.32 3.35
N ALA A 391 4.71 -12.21 2.52
CA ALA A 391 5.92 -13.03 2.65
C ALA A 391 6.58 -12.85 4.03
N ILE A 392 6.69 -11.62 4.52
CA ILE A 392 7.22 -11.31 5.85
C ILE A 392 6.34 -11.93 6.94
N ALA A 393 5.02 -11.76 6.87
CA ALA A 393 4.11 -12.31 7.87
C ALA A 393 4.10 -13.84 7.89
N ASN A 394 4.23 -14.48 6.73
CA ASN A 394 4.35 -15.92 6.59
C ASN A 394 5.69 -16.43 7.14
N ALA A 395 6.79 -15.69 6.90
CA ALA A 395 8.11 -16.01 7.46
C ALA A 395 8.12 -15.89 9.01
N VAL A 396 7.47 -14.88 9.57
CA VAL A 396 7.31 -14.76 11.04
C VAL A 396 6.51 -15.94 11.59
N CYS A 397 5.46 -16.37 10.89
CA CYS A 397 4.69 -17.54 11.29
C CYS A 397 5.53 -18.84 11.20
N ASP A 398 6.37 -18.96 10.19
CA ASP A 398 7.29 -20.11 10.08
C ASP A 398 8.30 -20.15 11.22
N ALA A 399 8.92 -19.01 11.55
CA ALA A 399 9.88 -18.91 12.64
C ALA A 399 9.26 -19.18 14.03
N LEU A 400 8.13 -18.53 14.32
CA LEU A 400 7.58 -18.50 15.68
C LEU A 400 6.41 -19.46 15.92
N ARG A 401 5.89 -20.08 14.88
CA ARG A 401 4.66 -20.89 14.92
C ARG A 401 3.44 -20.11 15.47
N VAL A 402 3.45 -18.79 15.28
CA VAL A 402 2.41 -17.87 15.72
C VAL A 402 1.90 -17.07 14.52
N ARG A 403 0.60 -17.13 14.24
CA ARG A 403 -0.03 -16.37 13.15
C ARG A 403 -0.48 -14.99 13.64
N VAL A 404 0.28 -13.97 13.29
CA VAL A 404 -0.09 -12.57 13.55
C VAL A 404 -0.92 -12.04 12.37
N ARG A 405 -2.12 -11.55 12.66
CA ARG A 405 -3.08 -11.05 11.65
C ARG A 405 -3.27 -9.53 11.72
N SER A 406 -2.48 -8.84 12.52
CA SER A 406 -2.53 -7.38 12.68
C SER A 406 -1.16 -6.78 12.39
N LEU A 407 -1.12 -5.81 11.48
CA LEU A 407 0.09 -5.02 11.22
C LEU A 407 0.17 -3.80 12.15
N PRO A 408 1.36 -3.29 12.44
CA PRO A 408 2.67 -3.86 12.15
C PRO A 408 2.98 -5.06 13.06
N LEU A 409 3.91 -5.93 12.62
CA LEU A 409 4.34 -7.14 13.33
C LEU A 409 5.29 -6.78 14.49
N THR A 410 4.80 -6.00 15.46
CA THR A 410 5.57 -5.62 16.64
C THR A 410 5.61 -6.74 17.68
N PRO A 411 6.56 -6.70 18.64
CA PRO A 411 6.62 -7.66 19.75
C PRO A 411 5.29 -7.78 20.50
N GLU A 412 4.59 -6.66 20.72
CA GLU A 412 3.29 -6.65 21.42
C GLU A 412 2.22 -7.40 20.62
N GLN A 413 2.18 -7.22 19.29
CA GLN A 413 1.22 -7.93 18.42
C GLN A 413 1.54 -9.42 18.33
N ILE A 414 2.82 -9.80 18.34
CA ILE A 414 3.26 -11.19 18.37
C ILE A 414 2.83 -11.85 19.69
N VAL A 415 3.12 -11.20 20.81
CA VAL A 415 2.72 -11.71 22.13
C VAL A 415 1.20 -11.83 22.25
N ALA A 416 0.45 -10.84 21.77
CA ALA A 416 -1.02 -10.87 21.77
C ALA A 416 -1.61 -11.97 20.87
N ALA A 417 -0.88 -12.47 19.90
CA ALA A 417 -1.30 -13.57 19.03
C ALA A 417 -0.89 -14.96 19.54
N MET A 418 -0.06 -15.04 20.59
CA MET A 418 0.31 -16.32 21.21
C MET A 418 -0.90 -16.95 21.89
N PRO A 419 -1.09 -18.28 21.81
CA PRO A 419 -2.13 -18.95 22.58
C PRO A 419 -1.89 -18.77 24.10
N ASP A 420 -2.98 -18.61 24.83
CA ASP A 420 -2.92 -18.61 26.31
C ASP A 420 -2.20 -19.87 26.79
N ARG A 421 -1.20 -19.67 27.67
CA ARG A 421 -0.39 -20.79 28.24
C ARG A 421 -1.19 -21.57 29.27
#